data_43bfbea6d8020f04e5de186672063b06
#
_entry.id   43bfbea6d8020f04e5de186672063b06
#
_cell.length_a   1.000
_cell.length_b   1.000
_cell.length_c   1.000
_cell.angle_alpha   90.00
_cell.angle_beta   90.00
_cell.angle_gamma   90.00
#
_symmetry.space_group_name_H-M   'P 1'
#
loop_
_entity.id
_entity.type
_entity.pdbx_description
1 polymer ?
#
loop_
_entity_poly.entity_id
_entity_poly.type
_entity_poly.pdbx_seq_one_letter_code
_entity_poly.pdbx_strand_id
1 'polypeptide(L)'
;MSALHQVFENGLEHVELLPATNDNHGGVIVEMEGAMGSEVFATLLRASVSEWRRQVNTFNLKGEELEGKKGVWIKLHIGLANLVEPAVKEGFRYHHAEPNYLMLVYWIPDTICTLPSNASHRVGIGAIVLNDKRELLVVQEKSGPFQDTGVWKIPTGVVEEDENLFMAATREVKEETGIDTEFQEILAFRQSHKMFFQKSDLFFICMMRPLSFDIEKQELEIAAAQWMPLKEYADQPLTQKHKIFKYIADLCSAKMQGEYTGLSPLRITSAFNNSFSYLYLNSRDLNVSSNSSDQF
;
A
#
# COMPACT_ATOMS: atom_id res chain seq x y z
N MET A 1 -6.34 42.43 15.36
CA MET A 1 -6.04 42.41 16.81
C MET A 1 -7.20 41.72 17.48
N SER A 2 -7.09 40.42 17.72
CA SER A 2 -8.06 39.67 18.51
C SER A 2 -7.30 39.14 19.73
N ALA A 3 -7.75 39.58 20.90
CA ALA A 3 -7.09 39.37 22.17
C ALA A 3 -7.14 37.87 22.55
N LEU A 4 -6.00 37.39 22.97
CA LEU A 4 -5.90 36.20 23.83
C LEU A 4 -6.79 36.44 25.07
N HIS A 5 -7.89 35.68 25.18
CA HIS A 5 -8.68 35.66 26.38
C HIS A 5 -7.92 34.86 27.44
N GLN A 6 -7.20 35.56 28.33
CA GLN A 6 -6.77 35.02 29.60
C GLN A 6 -7.98 34.97 30.53
N VAL A 7 -8.49 33.81 30.82
CA VAL A 7 -9.46 33.58 31.88
C VAL A 7 -8.70 33.18 33.15
N PHE A 8 -8.62 34.05 34.10
CA PHE A 8 -8.06 33.77 35.41
C PHE A 8 -9.16 33.19 36.31
N GLU A 9 -9.17 31.88 36.52
CA GLU A 9 -9.83 31.26 37.66
C GLU A 9 -8.79 30.43 38.45
N ASN A 10 -8.58 30.83 39.70
CA ASN A 10 -7.79 30.14 40.73
C ASN A 10 -6.26 29.97 40.50
N GLY A 11 -5.56 31.00 40.04
CA GLY A 11 -4.10 31.11 40.24
C GLY A 11 -3.23 30.06 39.54
N LEU A 12 -3.80 29.23 38.67
CA LEU A 12 -3.10 28.36 37.76
C LEU A 12 -3.23 28.95 36.35
N GLU A 13 -2.10 29.31 35.72
CA GLU A 13 -2.09 29.66 34.30
C GLU A 13 -2.60 28.45 33.51
N HIS A 14 -3.79 28.56 32.96
CA HIS A 14 -4.33 27.55 32.06
C HIS A 14 -3.61 27.70 30.72
N VAL A 15 -2.58 26.88 30.49
CA VAL A 15 -1.88 26.83 29.21
C VAL A 15 -2.81 26.14 28.21
N GLU A 16 -3.27 26.90 27.22
CA GLU A 16 -4.06 26.34 26.13
C GLU A 16 -3.18 25.35 25.32
N LEU A 17 -3.71 24.15 25.07
CA LEU A 17 -3.04 23.09 24.34
C LEU A 17 -3.75 22.82 23.01
N LEU A 18 -3.04 22.22 22.05
CA LEU A 18 -3.66 21.73 20.84
C LEU A 18 -4.65 20.60 21.17
N PRO A 19 -5.85 20.61 20.56
CA PRO A 19 -6.79 19.51 20.71
C PRO A 19 -6.17 18.23 20.17
N ALA A 20 -6.20 17.17 20.97
CA ALA A 20 -5.56 15.91 20.62
C ALA A 20 -6.36 14.71 21.15
N THR A 21 -6.28 13.61 20.43
CA THR A 21 -6.75 12.30 20.85
C THR A 21 -5.57 11.37 21.15
N ASN A 22 -5.83 10.25 21.84
CA ASN A 22 -4.78 9.28 22.16
C ASN A 22 -5.08 7.96 21.46
N ASP A 23 -4.05 7.31 20.95
CA ASP A 23 -4.14 5.93 20.48
C ASP A 23 -3.91 4.92 21.63
N ASN A 24 -4.07 3.64 21.34
CA ASN A 24 -3.88 2.55 22.29
C ASN A 24 -2.40 2.20 22.57
N HIS A 25 -1.44 2.91 21.94
CA HIS A 25 0.00 2.65 22.03
C HIS A 25 0.77 3.79 22.72
N GLY A 26 0.05 4.71 23.36
CA GLY A 26 0.64 5.91 23.97
C GLY A 26 0.95 7.02 22.94
N GLY A 27 0.40 6.93 21.75
CA GLY A 27 0.49 7.98 20.73
C GLY A 27 -0.51 9.11 20.99
N VAL A 28 -0.12 10.30 20.59
CA VAL A 28 -0.96 11.52 20.60
C VAL A 28 -1.24 11.91 19.16
N ILE A 29 -2.50 12.10 18.81
CA ILE A 29 -2.93 12.45 17.45
C ILE A 29 -3.57 13.84 17.49
N VAL A 30 -3.00 14.77 16.73
CA VAL A 30 -3.50 16.13 16.51
C VAL A 30 -4.02 16.21 15.08
N GLU A 31 -5.31 16.38 14.90
CA GLU A 31 -5.93 16.65 13.60
C GLU A 31 -6.25 18.14 13.48
N MET A 32 -5.58 18.82 12.55
CA MET A 32 -5.77 20.24 12.32
C MET A 32 -6.75 20.45 11.17
N GLU A 33 -7.93 20.96 11.50
CA GLU A 33 -8.99 21.25 10.51
C GLU A 33 -9.18 22.75 10.27
N GLY A 34 -8.93 23.58 11.27
CA GLY A 34 -9.16 25.01 11.23
C GLY A 34 -7.92 25.84 10.87
N ALA A 35 -8.10 26.92 10.13
CA ALA A 35 -7.03 27.87 9.83
C ALA A 35 -6.44 28.47 11.11
N MET A 36 -5.11 28.48 11.21
CA MET A 36 -4.38 29.03 12.36
C MET A 36 -3.13 29.79 11.87
N GLY A 37 -2.80 30.87 12.57
CA GLY A 37 -1.54 31.58 12.33
C GLY A 37 -0.33 30.76 12.79
N SER A 38 0.76 30.79 12.01
CA SER A 38 1.98 30.01 12.25
C SER A 38 2.59 30.23 13.64
N GLU A 39 2.60 31.48 14.14
CA GLU A 39 3.17 31.81 15.46
C GLU A 39 2.29 31.30 16.62
N VAL A 40 0.96 31.40 16.48
CA VAL A 40 0.01 30.87 17.45
C VAL A 40 0.15 29.35 17.51
N PHE A 41 0.16 28.68 16.34
CA PHE A 41 0.36 27.25 16.27
C PHE A 41 1.69 26.80 16.90
N ALA A 42 2.80 27.47 16.61
CA ALA A 42 4.11 27.14 17.20
C ALA A 42 4.10 27.28 18.74
N THR A 43 3.41 28.26 19.25
CA THR A 43 3.29 28.48 20.71
C THR A 43 2.48 27.37 21.36
N LEU A 44 1.30 27.05 20.81
CA LEU A 44 0.46 25.96 21.30
C LEU A 44 1.14 24.60 21.18
N LEU A 45 1.85 24.37 20.08
CA LEU A 45 2.58 23.12 19.82
C LEU A 45 3.69 22.90 20.86
N ARG A 46 4.50 23.94 21.15
CA ARG A 46 5.54 23.88 22.18
C ARG A 46 4.96 23.56 23.55
N ALA A 47 3.88 24.26 23.92
CA ALA A 47 3.18 24.04 25.19
C ALA A 47 2.65 22.59 25.27
N SER A 48 2.01 22.12 24.19
CA SER A 48 1.45 20.78 24.12
C SER A 48 2.54 19.70 24.21
N VAL A 49 3.63 19.81 23.44
CA VAL A 49 4.76 18.86 23.50
C VAL A 49 5.40 18.84 24.88
N SER A 50 5.55 20.01 25.53
CA SER A 50 6.09 20.09 26.89
C SER A 50 5.19 19.38 27.89
N GLU A 51 3.87 19.51 27.75
CA GLU A 51 2.90 18.83 28.61
C GLU A 51 2.92 17.31 28.38
N TRP A 52 2.88 16.87 27.12
CA TRP A 52 2.94 15.44 26.80
C TRP A 52 4.25 14.79 27.26
N ARG A 53 5.38 15.52 27.19
CA ARG A 53 6.67 15.07 27.72
C ARG A 53 6.65 14.89 29.24
N ARG A 54 5.95 15.77 30.00
CA ARG A 54 5.78 15.61 31.45
C ARG A 54 4.99 14.35 31.80
N GLN A 55 4.05 13.94 30.97
CA GLN A 55 3.23 12.74 31.17
C GLN A 55 4.00 11.44 30.95
N VAL A 56 5.19 11.47 30.37
CA VAL A 56 6.07 10.29 30.18
C VAL A 56 6.60 9.71 31.49
N ASN A 57 6.71 10.54 32.55
CA ASN A 57 7.37 10.18 33.80
C ASN A 57 6.40 10.04 34.99
N THR A 58 5.12 9.80 34.75
CA THR A 58 4.14 9.65 35.85
C THR A 58 4.04 8.18 36.27
N PHE A 59 4.26 7.96 37.58
CA PHE A 59 3.97 6.69 38.26
C PHE A 59 2.54 6.72 38.80
N ASN A 60 1.84 5.58 38.76
CA ASN A 60 0.54 5.46 39.45
C ASN A 60 0.74 5.40 40.99
N LEU A 61 -0.36 5.45 41.73
CA LEU A 61 -0.36 5.37 43.20
C LEU A 61 0.26 4.05 43.76
N LYS A 62 0.53 3.06 42.88
CA LYS A 62 1.17 1.78 43.23
C LYS A 62 2.66 1.78 42.90
N GLY A 63 3.23 2.87 42.34
CA GLY A 63 4.62 2.95 41.94
C GLY A 63 4.91 2.22 40.58
N GLU A 64 3.87 1.83 39.85
CA GLU A 64 4.02 1.26 38.51
C GLU A 64 4.17 2.40 37.51
N GLU A 65 5.14 2.27 36.60
CA GLU A 65 5.37 3.24 35.54
C GLU A 65 4.16 3.24 34.60
N LEU A 66 3.43 4.38 34.57
CA LEU A 66 2.39 4.57 33.56
C LEU A 66 3.08 4.70 32.19
N GLU A 67 2.65 3.93 31.21
CA GLU A 67 3.11 4.10 29.82
C GLU A 67 2.85 5.55 29.40
N GLY A 68 3.91 6.36 29.40
CA GLY A 68 3.85 7.77 29.03
C GLY A 68 3.59 7.95 27.53
N LYS A 69 3.34 9.20 27.15
CA LYS A 69 3.19 9.56 25.74
C LYS A 69 4.49 9.28 24.98
N LYS A 70 4.37 8.63 23.82
CA LYS A 70 5.53 8.20 23.02
C LYS A 70 5.65 8.98 21.70
N GLY A 71 4.75 8.76 20.79
CA GLY A 71 4.72 9.39 19.47
C GLY A 71 3.67 10.51 19.41
N VAL A 72 4.00 11.62 18.78
CA VAL A 72 3.02 12.66 18.43
C VAL A 72 2.85 12.68 16.92
N TRP A 73 1.62 12.58 16.48
CA TRP A 73 1.21 12.63 15.09
C TRP A 73 0.45 13.92 14.85
N ILE A 74 0.86 14.69 13.84
CA ILE A 74 0.11 15.87 13.41
C ILE A 74 -0.35 15.66 11.97
N LYS A 75 -1.66 15.61 11.77
CA LYS A 75 -2.30 15.55 10.45
C LYS A 75 -2.66 16.98 10.04
N LEU A 76 -1.96 17.50 9.07
CA LEU A 76 -2.17 18.82 8.50
C LEU A 76 -2.89 18.71 7.17
N HIS A 77 -4.11 19.23 7.09
CA HIS A 77 -4.81 19.35 5.81
C HIS A 77 -4.00 20.21 4.83
N ILE A 78 -4.08 19.94 3.53
CA ILE A 78 -3.32 20.64 2.47
C ILE A 78 -3.46 22.16 2.53
N GLY A 79 -4.61 22.69 2.94
CA GLY A 79 -4.84 24.13 3.15
C GLY A 79 -4.07 24.75 4.32
N LEU A 80 -3.42 23.92 5.15
CA LEU A 80 -2.67 24.34 6.35
C LEU A 80 -1.14 24.23 6.14
N ALA A 81 -0.68 24.32 4.90
CA ALA A 81 0.75 24.21 4.58
C ALA A 81 1.63 25.24 5.31
N ASN A 82 1.07 26.38 5.74
CA ASN A 82 1.73 27.38 6.57
C ASN A 82 2.13 26.86 7.96
N LEU A 83 1.57 25.76 8.44
CA LEU A 83 1.87 25.15 9.75
C LEU A 83 3.00 24.11 9.67
N VAL A 84 3.44 23.75 8.49
CA VAL A 84 4.51 22.75 8.27
C VAL A 84 5.85 23.25 8.80
N GLU A 85 6.27 24.46 8.40
CA GLU A 85 7.54 25.05 8.84
C GLU A 85 7.62 25.20 10.38
N PRO A 86 6.60 25.73 11.06
CA PRO A 86 6.59 25.77 12.52
C PRO A 86 6.71 24.38 13.17
N ALA A 87 6.00 23.38 12.68
CA ALA A 87 6.10 22.03 13.22
C ALA A 87 7.51 21.45 13.06
N VAL A 88 8.13 21.62 11.87
CA VAL A 88 9.51 21.15 11.62
C VAL A 88 10.52 21.86 12.51
N LYS A 89 10.35 23.17 12.77
CA LYS A 89 11.20 23.92 13.71
C LYS A 89 11.08 23.41 15.16
N GLU A 90 9.94 22.85 15.54
CA GLU A 90 9.73 22.19 16.83
C GLU A 90 10.19 20.72 16.85
N GLY A 91 10.87 20.25 15.80
CA GLY A 91 11.50 18.94 15.72
C GLY A 91 10.65 17.85 15.09
N PHE A 92 9.50 18.17 14.56
CA PHE A 92 8.69 17.20 13.81
C PHE A 92 9.35 16.83 12.48
N ARG A 93 9.15 15.61 12.05
CA ARG A 93 9.64 15.08 10.77
C ARG A 93 8.48 14.66 9.89
N TYR A 94 8.68 14.71 8.57
CA TYR A 94 7.73 14.15 7.62
C TYR A 94 7.61 12.64 7.81
N HIS A 95 6.37 12.14 7.85
CA HIS A 95 6.10 10.72 7.83
C HIS A 95 5.59 10.29 6.45
N HIS A 96 4.44 10.82 6.02
CA HIS A 96 3.89 10.60 4.69
C HIS A 96 3.00 11.76 4.26
N ALA A 97 2.70 11.82 2.99
CA ALA A 97 1.73 12.76 2.41
C ALA A 97 0.69 11.98 1.62
N GLU A 98 -0.55 12.43 1.75
CA GLU A 98 -1.68 12.02 0.94
C GLU A 98 -2.20 13.23 0.14
N PRO A 99 -3.09 13.05 -0.85
CA PRO A 99 -3.54 14.16 -1.70
C PRO A 99 -4.10 15.36 -0.93
N ASN A 100 -4.66 15.15 0.24
CA ASN A 100 -5.36 16.17 1.03
C ASN A 100 -4.71 16.50 2.38
N TYR A 101 -3.66 15.79 2.81
CA TYR A 101 -2.96 16.07 4.07
C TYR A 101 -1.49 15.67 4.06
N LEU A 102 -0.73 16.25 4.98
CA LEU A 102 0.62 15.83 5.37
C LEU A 102 0.60 15.29 6.79
N MET A 103 1.17 14.12 7.02
CA MET A 103 1.40 13.56 8.34
C MET A 103 2.82 13.86 8.82
N LEU A 104 2.92 14.53 9.95
CA LEU A 104 4.18 14.79 10.64
C LEU A 104 4.25 13.98 11.94
N VAL A 105 5.45 13.59 12.36
CA VAL A 105 5.67 12.83 13.59
C VAL A 105 6.79 13.40 14.44
N TYR A 106 6.64 13.26 15.75
CA TYR A 106 7.65 13.56 16.75
C TYR A 106 7.73 12.42 17.77
N TRP A 107 8.94 11.99 18.13
CA TRP A 107 9.18 10.97 19.15
C TRP A 107 9.61 11.65 20.45
N ILE A 108 8.81 11.50 21.52
CA ILE A 108 9.02 12.18 22.81
C ILE A 108 10.16 11.56 23.64
N PRO A 109 10.25 10.20 23.78
CA PRO A 109 11.26 9.59 24.64
C PRO A 109 12.68 9.81 24.13
N ASP A 110 13.65 9.83 25.05
CA ASP A 110 15.09 9.86 24.72
C ASP A 110 15.64 8.46 24.32
N THR A 111 14.75 7.56 23.87
CA THR A 111 15.05 6.21 23.43
C THR A 111 15.02 6.10 21.90
N ILE A 112 15.39 4.92 21.39
CA ILE A 112 15.25 4.63 19.96
C ILE A 112 13.78 4.76 19.56
N CYS A 113 13.52 5.52 18.50
CA CYS A 113 12.19 5.71 17.93
C CYS A 113 11.68 4.38 17.39
N THR A 114 10.52 3.95 17.88
CA THR A 114 9.85 2.70 17.47
C THR A 114 8.63 2.95 16.58
N LEU A 115 8.39 4.21 16.18
CA LEU A 115 7.32 4.50 15.22
C LEU A 115 7.58 3.75 13.90
N PRO A 116 6.55 3.12 13.33
CA PRO A 116 6.69 2.46 12.04
C PRO A 116 7.09 3.50 10.98
N SER A 117 7.96 3.11 10.07
CA SER A 117 8.24 3.93 8.90
C SER A 117 7.02 3.94 7.96
N ASN A 118 6.93 4.98 7.13
CA ASN A 118 5.95 5.01 6.03
C ASN A 118 6.05 3.74 5.17
N ALA A 119 4.93 3.37 4.51
CA ALA A 119 4.85 2.22 3.61
C ALA A 119 6.10 2.11 2.74
N SER A 120 6.79 0.97 2.84
CA SER A 120 8.09 0.75 2.23
C SER A 120 7.99 0.06 0.87
N HIS A 121 6.83 -0.54 0.58
CA HIS A 121 6.59 -1.34 -0.62
C HIS A 121 5.45 -0.79 -1.45
N ARG A 122 5.63 -0.86 -2.76
CA ARG A 122 4.59 -0.75 -3.76
C ARG A 122 4.20 -2.17 -4.17
N VAL A 123 2.92 -2.40 -4.41
CA VAL A 123 2.40 -3.69 -4.84
C VAL A 123 2.02 -3.61 -6.31
N GLY A 124 2.45 -4.60 -7.09
CA GLY A 124 2.09 -4.71 -8.49
C GLY A 124 1.71 -6.14 -8.85
N ILE A 125 1.02 -6.29 -9.96
CA ILE A 125 0.60 -7.58 -10.51
C ILE A 125 1.08 -7.76 -11.94
N GLY A 126 1.28 -9.02 -12.33
CA GLY A 126 1.36 -9.45 -13.71
C GLY A 126 0.39 -10.60 -13.93
N ALA A 127 -0.41 -10.51 -14.97
CA ALA A 127 -1.47 -11.47 -15.26
C ALA A 127 -1.07 -12.47 -16.35
N ILE A 128 -0.94 -13.73 -16.00
CA ILE A 128 -0.84 -14.84 -16.94
C ILE A 128 -2.26 -15.25 -17.33
N VAL A 129 -2.68 -14.91 -18.53
CA VAL A 129 -3.97 -15.30 -19.10
C VAL A 129 -3.74 -16.33 -20.19
N LEU A 130 -4.11 -17.59 -19.93
CA LEU A 130 -3.95 -18.69 -20.85
C LEU A 130 -5.30 -19.18 -21.36
N ASN A 131 -5.42 -19.34 -22.69
CA ASN A 131 -6.58 -19.94 -23.31
C ASN A 131 -6.40 -21.46 -23.55
N ASP A 132 -7.49 -22.13 -23.97
CA ASP A 132 -7.50 -23.57 -24.22
C ASP A 132 -6.60 -24.00 -25.38
N LYS A 133 -6.20 -23.06 -26.26
CA LYS A 133 -5.25 -23.31 -27.37
C LYS A 133 -3.80 -23.23 -26.93
N ARG A 134 -3.54 -23.01 -25.63
CA ARG A 134 -2.21 -22.79 -25.04
C ARG A 134 -1.55 -21.51 -25.53
N GLU A 135 -2.35 -20.48 -25.79
CA GLU A 135 -1.88 -19.14 -26.13
C GLU A 135 -1.95 -18.24 -24.90
N LEU A 136 -0.93 -17.43 -24.72
CA LEU A 136 -0.78 -16.44 -23.67
C LEU A 136 -1.24 -15.08 -24.21
N LEU A 137 -2.07 -14.38 -23.46
CA LEU A 137 -2.39 -12.98 -23.75
C LEU A 137 -1.16 -12.12 -23.46
N VAL A 138 -0.73 -11.37 -24.47
CA VAL A 138 0.47 -10.54 -24.38
C VAL A 138 0.24 -9.17 -24.96
N VAL A 139 0.98 -8.20 -24.44
CA VAL A 139 0.90 -6.78 -24.84
C VAL A 139 2.27 -6.21 -25.16
N GLN A 140 2.28 -5.12 -25.94
CA GLN A 140 3.42 -4.22 -26.12
C GLN A 140 3.03 -2.83 -25.60
N GLU A 141 3.87 -2.21 -24.80
CA GLU A 141 3.64 -0.88 -24.25
C GLU A 141 4.09 0.22 -25.20
N LYS A 142 3.39 1.36 -25.19
CA LYS A 142 3.77 2.60 -25.88
C LYS A 142 4.83 3.42 -25.16
N SER A 143 5.08 3.11 -23.90
CA SER A 143 6.03 3.84 -23.03
C SER A 143 6.83 2.87 -22.17
N GLY A 144 7.86 3.39 -21.49
CA GLY A 144 8.67 2.60 -20.57
C GLY A 144 9.88 1.90 -21.21
N PRO A 145 10.56 1.02 -20.47
CA PRO A 145 11.83 0.40 -20.88
C PRO A 145 11.74 -0.49 -22.13
N PHE A 146 10.55 -0.94 -22.49
CA PHE A 146 10.30 -1.82 -23.64
C PHE A 146 9.64 -1.12 -24.82
N GLN A 147 9.45 0.20 -24.75
CA GLN A 147 8.93 0.98 -25.87
C GLN A 147 9.76 0.72 -27.14
N ASP A 148 9.10 0.53 -28.27
CA ASP A 148 9.69 0.33 -29.61
C ASP A 148 10.70 -0.82 -29.72
N THR A 149 10.77 -1.71 -28.73
CA THR A 149 11.66 -2.88 -28.75
C THR A 149 11.04 -4.12 -29.40
N GLY A 150 9.73 -4.09 -29.68
CA GLY A 150 9.00 -5.24 -30.19
C GLY A 150 8.78 -6.37 -29.17
N VAL A 151 9.10 -6.15 -27.90
CA VAL A 151 8.97 -7.13 -26.83
C VAL A 151 7.51 -7.31 -26.44
N TRP A 152 7.10 -8.56 -26.37
CA TRP A 152 5.81 -8.97 -25.84
C TRP A 152 5.93 -9.39 -24.38
N LYS A 153 5.07 -8.87 -23.54
CA LYS A 153 5.00 -9.19 -22.10
C LYS A 153 3.57 -9.51 -21.69
N ILE A 154 3.40 -10.12 -20.54
CA ILE A 154 2.08 -10.27 -19.90
C ILE A 154 1.53 -8.91 -19.49
N PRO A 155 0.21 -8.70 -19.42
CA PRO A 155 -0.42 -7.52 -18.82
C PRO A 155 0.08 -7.30 -17.40
N THR A 156 0.33 -6.03 -17.03
CA THR A 156 0.87 -5.69 -15.71
C THR A 156 0.34 -4.36 -15.23
N GLY A 157 0.15 -4.23 -13.92
CA GLY A 157 -0.24 -2.97 -13.33
C GLY A 157 0.04 -2.86 -11.86
N VAL A 158 -0.41 -1.75 -11.28
CA VAL A 158 -0.26 -1.43 -9.86
C VAL A 158 -1.56 -1.75 -9.14
N VAL A 159 -1.44 -2.31 -7.95
CA VAL A 159 -2.59 -2.48 -7.05
C VAL A 159 -2.89 -1.13 -6.43
N GLU A 160 -4.13 -0.68 -6.54
CA GLU A 160 -4.60 0.57 -5.99
C GLU A 160 -4.86 0.48 -4.48
N GLU A 161 -5.06 1.64 -3.83
CA GLU A 161 -5.46 1.67 -2.42
C GLU A 161 -6.80 0.97 -2.24
N ASP A 162 -6.93 0.15 -1.17
CA ASP A 162 -8.10 -0.66 -0.87
C ASP A 162 -8.48 -1.72 -1.93
N GLU A 163 -7.63 -1.96 -2.93
CA GLU A 163 -7.86 -2.96 -3.96
C GLU A 163 -7.24 -4.31 -3.60
N ASN A 164 -7.97 -5.40 -3.81
CA ASN A 164 -7.44 -6.76 -3.65
C ASN A 164 -6.62 -7.18 -4.89
N LEU A 165 -5.62 -8.05 -4.69
CA LEU A 165 -4.74 -8.53 -5.78
C LEU A 165 -5.51 -9.12 -6.96
N PHE A 166 -6.57 -9.89 -6.71
CA PHE A 166 -7.36 -10.51 -7.77
C PHE A 166 -8.22 -9.46 -8.52
N MET A 167 -8.66 -8.40 -7.84
CA MET A 167 -9.37 -7.29 -8.48
C MET A 167 -8.43 -6.49 -9.39
N ALA A 168 -7.24 -6.15 -8.88
CA ALA A 168 -6.22 -5.48 -9.67
C ALA A 168 -5.85 -6.29 -10.93
N ALA A 169 -5.65 -7.60 -10.80
CA ALA A 169 -5.32 -8.45 -11.94
C ALA A 169 -6.44 -8.48 -12.99
N THR A 170 -7.70 -8.55 -12.55
CA THR A 170 -8.86 -8.53 -13.45
C THR A 170 -9.01 -7.16 -14.13
N ARG A 171 -8.87 -6.07 -13.37
CA ARG A 171 -8.97 -4.70 -13.88
C ARG A 171 -7.89 -4.41 -14.92
N GLU A 172 -6.63 -4.67 -14.62
CA GLU A 172 -5.51 -4.38 -15.53
C GLU A 172 -5.64 -5.16 -16.86
N VAL A 173 -6.00 -6.45 -16.80
CA VAL A 173 -6.25 -7.20 -18.04
C VAL A 173 -7.38 -6.58 -18.85
N LYS A 174 -8.48 -6.20 -18.18
CA LYS A 174 -9.63 -5.57 -18.85
C LYS A 174 -9.26 -4.21 -19.43
N GLU A 175 -8.53 -3.38 -18.70
CA GLU A 175 -8.11 -2.04 -19.15
C GLU A 175 -7.14 -2.12 -20.32
N GLU A 176 -6.11 -2.98 -20.26
CA GLU A 176 -5.10 -3.07 -21.31
C GLU A 176 -5.60 -3.76 -22.58
N THR A 177 -6.49 -4.75 -22.46
CA THR A 177 -6.82 -5.68 -23.56
C THR A 177 -8.30 -5.85 -23.88
N GLY A 178 -9.22 -5.34 -23.06
CA GLY A 178 -10.65 -5.55 -23.20
C GLY A 178 -11.13 -6.95 -22.79
N ILE A 179 -10.22 -7.88 -22.44
CA ILE A 179 -10.56 -9.26 -22.12
C ILE A 179 -11.15 -9.37 -20.72
N ASP A 180 -12.31 -10.02 -20.60
CA ASP A 180 -12.88 -10.42 -19.32
C ASP A 180 -12.19 -11.66 -18.79
N THR A 181 -11.81 -11.64 -17.51
CA THR A 181 -11.08 -12.75 -16.89
C THR A 181 -11.59 -13.08 -15.50
N GLU A 182 -11.35 -14.31 -15.08
CA GLU A 182 -11.55 -14.80 -13.73
C GLU A 182 -10.21 -15.14 -13.09
N PHE A 183 -9.96 -14.59 -11.91
CA PHE A 183 -8.77 -14.90 -11.14
C PHE A 183 -8.81 -16.36 -10.63
N GLN A 184 -7.68 -17.05 -10.72
CA GLN A 184 -7.55 -18.41 -10.21
C GLN A 184 -6.64 -18.51 -8.99
N GLU A 185 -5.40 -18.03 -9.10
CA GLU A 185 -4.38 -18.16 -8.05
C GLU A 185 -3.18 -17.25 -8.28
N ILE A 186 -2.40 -17.00 -7.24
CA ILE A 186 -1.08 -16.39 -7.33
C ILE A 186 -0.07 -17.51 -7.58
N LEU A 187 0.67 -17.46 -8.70
CA LEU A 187 1.69 -18.46 -9.01
C LEU A 187 3.03 -18.18 -8.34
N ALA A 188 3.41 -16.92 -8.25
CA ALA A 188 4.68 -16.50 -7.67
C ALA A 188 4.62 -15.04 -7.27
N PHE A 189 5.59 -14.60 -6.47
CA PHE A 189 5.83 -13.17 -6.28
C PHE A 189 7.33 -12.89 -6.22
N ARG A 190 7.68 -11.66 -6.60
CA ARG A 190 9.06 -11.15 -6.57
C ARG A 190 9.14 -9.93 -5.69
N GLN A 191 10.15 -9.88 -4.82
CA GLN A 191 10.53 -8.66 -4.12
C GLN A 191 11.75 -8.04 -4.82
N SER A 192 11.70 -6.73 -5.05
CA SER A 192 12.83 -5.93 -5.52
C SER A 192 12.94 -4.63 -4.74
N HIS A 193 14.13 -4.03 -4.72
CA HIS A 193 14.42 -2.86 -3.92
C HIS A 193 14.87 -1.68 -4.77
N LYS A 194 14.74 -0.46 -4.23
CA LYS A 194 15.21 0.79 -4.85
C LYS A 194 14.56 1.05 -6.22
N MET A 195 13.30 0.70 -6.35
CA MET A 195 12.53 0.96 -7.57
C MET A 195 12.03 2.40 -7.61
N PHE A 196 10.75 2.64 -7.57
CA PHE A 196 10.16 3.96 -7.66
C PHE A 196 10.42 4.76 -6.37
N PHE A 197 11.13 5.89 -6.46
CA PHE A 197 11.52 6.76 -5.33
C PHE A 197 12.09 5.98 -4.12
N GLN A 198 13.01 5.06 -4.37
CA GLN A 198 13.68 4.23 -3.35
C GLN A 198 12.76 3.25 -2.60
N LYS A 199 11.48 3.13 -3.00
CA LYS A 199 10.58 2.11 -2.46
C LYS A 199 10.95 0.73 -2.98
N SER A 200 10.57 -0.29 -2.24
CA SER A 200 10.61 -1.68 -2.70
C SER A 200 9.34 -2.03 -3.45
N ASP A 201 9.42 -3.04 -4.33
CA ASP A 201 8.25 -3.61 -5.01
C ASP A 201 8.01 -5.04 -4.53
N LEU A 202 6.74 -5.36 -4.35
CA LEU A 202 6.21 -6.72 -4.33
C LEU A 202 5.39 -6.91 -5.61
N PHE A 203 5.85 -7.80 -6.48
CA PHE A 203 5.22 -8.06 -7.77
C PHE A 203 4.68 -9.47 -7.80
N PHE A 204 3.35 -9.62 -7.90
CA PHE A 204 2.63 -10.87 -7.87
C PHE A 204 2.30 -11.35 -9.28
N ILE A 205 2.61 -12.60 -9.59
CA ILE A 205 2.25 -13.26 -10.84
C ILE A 205 0.94 -14.01 -10.62
N CYS A 206 -0.12 -13.53 -11.25
CA CYS A 206 -1.48 -14.02 -11.10
C CYS A 206 -1.87 -14.91 -12.29
N MET A 207 -2.48 -16.05 -12.01
CA MET A 207 -3.10 -16.90 -13.04
C MET A 207 -4.55 -16.50 -13.23
N MET A 208 -4.94 -16.26 -14.49
CA MET A 208 -6.26 -15.83 -14.89
C MET A 208 -6.83 -16.78 -15.94
N ARG A 209 -8.12 -17.07 -15.85
CA ARG A 209 -8.88 -17.78 -16.89
C ARG A 209 -9.62 -16.76 -17.76
N PRO A 210 -9.47 -16.75 -19.09
CA PRO A 210 -10.22 -15.86 -19.94
C PRO A 210 -11.71 -16.25 -19.97
N LEU A 211 -12.59 -15.25 -19.96
CA LEU A 211 -14.03 -15.37 -20.13
C LEU A 211 -14.49 -14.82 -21.49
N SER A 212 -13.64 -14.00 -22.13
CA SER A 212 -13.81 -13.49 -23.49
C SER A 212 -12.51 -13.61 -24.27
N PHE A 213 -12.54 -13.47 -25.61
CA PHE A 213 -11.37 -13.70 -26.47
C PHE A 213 -11.12 -12.58 -27.46
N ASP A 214 -12.08 -11.69 -27.69
CA ASP A 214 -11.96 -10.58 -28.62
C ASP A 214 -11.18 -9.44 -27.96
N ILE A 215 -10.03 -9.11 -28.53
CA ILE A 215 -9.12 -8.11 -27.95
C ILE A 215 -9.55 -6.70 -28.40
N GLU A 216 -9.80 -5.85 -27.44
CA GLU A 216 -10.03 -4.40 -27.59
C GLU A 216 -8.94 -3.64 -26.80
N LYS A 217 -7.75 -3.51 -27.41
CA LYS A 217 -6.62 -2.88 -26.71
C LYS A 217 -6.88 -1.43 -26.34
N GLN A 218 -6.36 -1.02 -25.19
CA GLN A 218 -6.38 0.38 -24.77
C GLN A 218 -5.41 1.22 -25.63
N GLU A 219 -5.89 2.35 -26.16
CA GLU A 219 -5.13 3.14 -27.14
C GLU A 219 -4.08 4.09 -26.53
N LEU A 220 -4.14 4.39 -25.24
CA LEU A 220 -3.20 5.34 -24.61
C LEU A 220 -1.85 4.69 -24.27
N GLU A 221 -1.88 3.50 -23.72
CA GLU A 221 -0.71 2.83 -23.15
C GLU A 221 -0.25 1.62 -23.95
N ILE A 222 -1.17 0.95 -24.66
CA ILE A 222 -0.89 -0.31 -25.35
C ILE A 222 -0.71 -0.09 -26.86
N ALA A 223 0.49 -0.43 -27.35
CA ALA A 223 0.81 -0.39 -28.76
C ALA A 223 0.17 -1.55 -29.53
N ALA A 224 0.25 -2.76 -28.97
CA ALA A 224 -0.32 -3.96 -29.54
C ALA A 224 -0.71 -4.98 -28.45
N ALA A 225 -1.73 -5.78 -28.73
CA ALA A 225 -2.14 -6.91 -27.89
C ALA A 225 -2.53 -8.10 -28.78
N GLN A 226 -2.19 -9.31 -28.36
CA GLN A 226 -2.53 -10.52 -29.09
C GLN A 226 -2.52 -11.76 -28.20
N TRP A 227 -3.16 -12.82 -28.68
CA TRP A 227 -2.94 -14.17 -28.22
C TRP A 227 -1.69 -14.73 -28.91
N MET A 228 -0.69 -15.17 -28.12
CA MET A 228 0.58 -15.67 -28.62
C MET A 228 0.80 -17.11 -28.14
N PRO A 229 1.16 -18.06 -29.03
CA PRO A 229 1.54 -19.39 -28.59
C PRO A 229 2.64 -19.34 -27.53
N LEU A 230 2.49 -20.12 -26.46
CA LEU A 230 3.45 -20.09 -25.34
C LEU A 230 4.89 -20.36 -25.79
N LYS A 231 5.07 -21.22 -26.82
CA LYS A 231 6.38 -21.47 -27.40
C LYS A 231 7.00 -20.22 -28.02
N GLU A 232 6.21 -19.43 -28.74
CA GLU A 232 6.67 -18.17 -29.35
C GLU A 232 7.05 -17.16 -28.29
N TYR A 233 6.25 -17.04 -27.22
CA TYR A 233 6.59 -16.21 -26.06
C TYR A 233 7.91 -16.64 -25.41
N ALA A 234 8.12 -17.94 -25.23
CA ALA A 234 9.34 -18.50 -24.64
C ALA A 234 10.58 -18.25 -25.53
N ASP A 235 10.43 -18.29 -26.85
CA ASP A 235 11.52 -18.15 -27.82
C ASP A 235 11.94 -16.67 -28.03
N GLN A 236 11.25 -15.70 -27.48
CA GLN A 236 11.62 -14.29 -27.61
C GLN A 236 13.04 -14.04 -27.06
N PRO A 237 13.85 -13.20 -27.72
CA PRO A 237 15.20 -12.87 -27.25
C PRO A 237 15.26 -12.32 -25.81
N LEU A 238 14.24 -11.54 -25.41
CA LEU A 238 14.14 -11.02 -24.04
C LEU A 238 13.89 -12.13 -23.04
N THR A 239 12.97 -13.05 -23.35
CA THR A 239 12.64 -14.20 -22.49
C THR A 239 13.87 -15.09 -22.29
N GLN A 240 14.67 -15.29 -23.32
CA GLN A 240 15.90 -16.06 -23.22
C GLN A 240 17.01 -15.37 -22.41
N LYS A 241 17.07 -14.03 -22.42
CA LYS A 241 18.09 -13.24 -21.70
C LYS A 241 17.78 -13.00 -20.23
N HIS A 242 16.51 -12.85 -19.89
CA HIS A 242 16.09 -12.40 -18.57
C HIS A 242 15.32 -13.46 -17.80
N LYS A 243 15.87 -13.88 -16.68
CA LYS A 243 15.34 -14.99 -15.86
C LYS A 243 13.86 -14.83 -15.49
N ILE A 244 13.39 -13.61 -15.23
CA ILE A 244 11.98 -13.39 -14.84
C ILE A 244 11.01 -13.81 -15.96
N PHE A 245 11.29 -13.44 -17.21
CA PHE A 245 10.45 -13.80 -18.35
C PHE A 245 10.53 -15.31 -18.65
N LYS A 246 11.71 -15.91 -18.48
CA LYS A 246 11.88 -17.34 -18.57
C LYS A 246 11.05 -18.07 -17.51
N TYR A 247 11.11 -17.64 -16.24
CA TYR A 247 10.30 -18.26 -15.18
C TYR A 247 8.79 -18.09 -15.42
N ILE A 248 8.33 -17.01 -16.05
CA ILE A 248 6.93 -16.86 -16.45
C ILE A 248 6.56 -17.95 -17.47
N ALA A 249 7.38 -18.18 -18.49
CA ALA A 249 7.14 -19.25 -19.46
C ALA A 249 7.18 -20.65 -18.81
N ASP A 250 8.11 -20.88 -17.89
CA ASP A 250 8.23 -22.14 -17.15
C ASP A 250 7.00 -22.38 -16.25
N LEU A 251 6.52 -21.35 -15.56
CA LEU A 251 5.29 -21.40 -14.75
C LEU A 251 4.07 -21.73 -15.60
N CYS A 252 3.91 -21.08 -16.77
CA CYS A 252 2.85 -21.41 -17.71
C CYS A 252 2.90 -22.87 -18.12
N SER A 253 4.09 -23.39 -18.46
CA SER A 253 4.29 -24.78 -18.87
C SER A 253 3.95 -25.77 -17.76
N ALA A 254 4.47 -25.55 -16.55
CA ALA A 254 4.22 -26.41 -15.39
C ALA A 254 2.74 -26.39 -14.99
N LYS A 255 2.07 -25.24 -15.11
CA LYS A 255 0.65 -25.09 -14.84
C LYS A 255 -0.20 -25.89 -15.83
N MET A 256 0.09 -25.81 -17.13
CA MET A 256 -0.60 -26.58 -18.16
C MET A 256 -0.42 -28.09 -18.01
N GLN A 257 0.68 -28.54 -17.41
CA GLN A 257 0.96 -29.95 -17.14
C GLN A 257 0.34 -30.43 -15.82
N GLY A 258 -0.24 -29.51 -15.02
CA GLY A 258 -0.80 -29.84 -13.70
C GLY A 258 0.27 -30.08 -12.62
N GLU A 259 1.52 -29.72 -12.90
CA GLU A 259 2.68 -29.95 -12.01
C GLU A 259 2.91 -28.81 -11.01
N TYR A 260 2.22 -27.69 -11.15
CA TYR A 260 2.38 -26.53 -10.29
C TYR A 260 1.04 -26.03 -9.74
N THR A 261 0.98 -25.76 -8.44
CA THR A 261 -0.16 -25.17 -7.75
C THR A 261 0.32 -23.94 -6.99
N GLY A 262 -0.35 -22.83 -7.17
CA GLY A 262 -0.07 -21.59 -6.50
C GLY A 262 -0.85 -21.39 -5.19
N LEU A 263 -1.12 -20.13 -4.86
CA LEU A 263 -1.84 -19.71 -3.66
C LEU A 263 -3.21 -19.19 -4.06
N SER A 264 -4.28 -19.82 -3.56
CA SER A 264 -5.66 -19.39 -3.78
C SER A 264 -6.13 -18.49 -2.66
N PRO A 265 -6.98 -17.47 -2.94
CA PRO A 265 -7.53 -16.61 -1.91
C PRO A 265 -8.58 -17.36 -1.08
N LEU A 266 -8.43 -17.26 0.22
CA LEU A 266 -9.42 -17.72 1.20
C LEU A 266 -9.93 -16.49 1.95
N ARG A 267 -11.22 -16.23 1.88
CA ARG A 267 -11.86 -15.16 2.64
C ARG A 267 -11.84 -15.48 4.12
N ILE A 268 -11.31 -14.57 4.92
CA ILE A 268 -11.26 -14.70 6.38
C ILE A 268 -11.87 -13.47 7.05
N THR A 269 -12.50 -13.67 8.20
CA THR A 269 -13.01 -12.58 9.03
C THR A 269 -12.02 -12.28 10.14
N SER A 270 -11.70 -11.00 10.35
CA SER A 270 -10.87 -10.56 11.47
C SER A 270 -11.56 -10.85 12.80
N ALA A 271 -10.82 -11.43 13.75
CA ALA A 271 -11.30 -11.64 15.10
C ALA A 271 -11.46 -10.33 15.92
N PHE A 272 -10.89 -9.22 15.42
CA PHE A 272 -10.80 -7.95 16.18
C PHE A 272 -11.88 -6.93 15.79
N ASN A 273 -12.25 -6.86 14.51
CA ASN A 273 -13.10 -5.76 14.00
C ASN A 273 -14.18 -6.21 13.00
N ASN A 274 -14.39 -7.53 12.84
CA ASN A 274 -15.32 -8.11 11.87
C ASN A 274 -15.09 -7.70 10.40
N SER A 275 -13.93 -7.10 10.06
CA SER A 275 -13.58 -6.82 8.69
C SER A 275 -13.19 -8.11 7.94
N PHE A 276 -13.37 -8.10 6.64
CA PHE A 276 -12.95 -9.20 5.79
C PHE A 276 -11.56 -8.93 5.21
N SER A 277 -10.80 -10.01 5.05
CA SER A 277 -9.53 -10.00 4.33
C SER A 277 -9.34 -11.31 3.57
N TYR A 278 -8.30 -11.38 2.75
CA TYR A 278 -8.00 -12.59 1.99
C TYR A 278 -6.62 -13.14 2.39
N LEU A 279 -6.64 -14.40 2.82
CA LEU A 279 -5.43 -15.18 3.06
C LEU A 279 -5.14 -15.99 1.79
N TYR A 280 -3.98 -15.80 1.20
CA TYR A 280 -3.55 -16.58 0.05
C TYR A 280 -2.72 -17.76 0.51
N LEU A 281 -3.19 -18.97 0.21
CA LEU A 281 -2.54 -20.21 0.66
C LEU A 281 -2.67 -21.31 -0.41
N ASN A 282 -1.81 -22.33 -0.31
CA ASN A 282 -1.93 -23.54 -1.11
C ASN A 282 -3.01 -24.45 -0.49
N SER A 283 -4.24 -24.32 -0.97
CA SER A 283 -5.40 -25.07 -0.47
C SER A 283 -5.31 -26.56 -0.77
N ARG A 284 -4.57 -26.97 -1.81
CA ARG A 284 -4.39 -28.36 -2.20
C ARG A 284 -3.66 -29.16 -1.12
N ASP A 285 -2.60 -28.58 -0.54
CA ASP A 285 -1.76 -29.28 0.43
C ASP A 285 -2.35 -29.25 1.86
N LEU A 286 -3.26 -28.32 2.13
CA LEU A 286 -3.89 -28.17 3.45
C LEU A 286 -5.23 -28.89 3.61
N ASN A 287 -5.72 -29.61 2.57
CA ASN A 287 -7.05 -30.23 2.57
C ASN A 287 -8.18 -29.27 3.02
N VAL A 288 -8.04 -27.98 2.74
CA VAL A 288 -9.08 -26.99 3.02
C VAL A 288 -10.18 -27.20 2.00
N SER A 289 -11.28 -27.88 2.44
CA SER A 289 -12.49 -27.96 1.65
C SER A 289 -13.02 -26.53 1.44
N SER A 290 -12.99 -26.08 0.19
CA SER A 290 -13.69 -24.87 -0.22
C SER A 290 -15.17 -25.09 0.00
N ASN A 291 -15.74 -24.57 1.08
CA ASN A 291 -17.18 -24.45 1.21
C ASN A 291 -17.64 -23.55 0.07
N SER A 292 -18.40 -24.10 -0.84
CA SER A 292 -18.88 -23.53 -2.10
C SER A 292 -19.86 -22.35 -1.95
N SER A 293 -19.97 -21.76 -0.76
CA SER A 293 -20.82 -20.59 -0.47
C SER A 293 -20.09 -19.24 -0.48
N ASP A 294 -18.76 -19.21 -0.64
CA ASP A 294 -17.94 -17.98 -0.63
C ASP A 294 -17.23 -17.75 -1.97
N GLN A 295 -17.90 -18.05 -3.08
CA GLN A 295 -17.40 -17.64 -4.41
C GLN A 295 -17.58 -16.11 -4.60
N PHE A 296 -16.55 -15.48 -5.11
CA PHE A 296 -16.33 -14.05 -5.41
C PHE A 296 -17.44 -13.40 -6.21
#